data_a86b537847cd0cb140715c196fa200dd
#
_entry.id   a86b537847cd0cb140715c196fa200dd
#
_cell.length_a   1.000
_cell.length_b   1.000
_cell.length_c   1.000
_cell.angle_alpha   90.00
_cell.angle_beta   90.00
_cell.angle_gamma   90.00
#
_symmetry.space_group_name_H-M   'P 1'
#
loop_
_entity.id
_entity.type
_entity.pdbx_description
1 polymer ?
#
loop_
_entity_poly.entity_id
_entity_poly.type
_entity_poly.pdbx_seq_one_letter_code
_entity_poly.pdbx_strand_id
1 'polypeptide(L)'
;MSRLAAVLLVAVLASGCTSEDSGGSIGAGASPAEVSTGSTSGGPAATQSPAPTPSASPPATEEPPPDVHSPLSLPALMRQPPSGGRPRIVRTEYETDAYARHDVTYRSDGLTVSGVLIRPKGRGPFPGIVLNHGYIEPSIYVTGQGLAREQDALARAGFVVLHTDYRGHAASDPVAPVDRETRLGYTRDAVNAVAALEALPYVDDERLAMLGRSMGGGVTMNALVTQPGLVDAAVIYASVSSTFLENLDHFTRAGRPEVVASLFDRFGTPAESPRFYRELSPRTYFDRITEPVLAHHGTADGTCPPPWARTTQRLMREAGVDSRLTWWPGEDHAFYARWQDSMDQTIRFLRRELDQNS
;
A
#
# COMPACT_ATOMS: atom_id res chain seq x y z
N MET A 1 -39.35 -14.42 23.83
CA MET A 1 -38.22 -14.87 24.66
C MET A 1 -36.99 -14.10 24.18
N SER A 2 -36.69 -13.00 24.87
CA SER A 2 -35.62 -12.07 24.52
C SER A 2 -34.24 -12.67 24.89
N ARG A 3 -33.29 -12.63 23.93
CA ARG A 3 -31.86 -12.84 24.23
C ARG A 3 -31.13 -11.51 24.08
N LEU A 4 -30.70 -10.96 25.21
CA LEU A 4 -29.78 -9.82 25.24
C LEU A 4 -28.41 -10.21 24.69
N ALA A 5 -27.91 -9.41 23.77
CA ALA A 5 -26.52 -9.44 23.35
C ALA A 5 -25.73 -8.53 24.29
N ALA A 6 -24.71 -9.09 24.93
CA ALA A 6 -23.77 -8.35 25.76
C ALA A 6 -22.76 -7.64 24.91
N VAL A 7 -22.73 -6.31 24.95
CA VAL A 7 -21.67 -5.45 24.39
C VAL A 7 -20.57 -5.34 25.44
N LEU A 8 -19.39 -5.87 25.11
CA LEU A 8 -18.19 -5.71 25.94
C LEU A 8 -17.54 -4.35 25.62
N LEU A 9 -17.68 -3.43 26.56
CA LEU A 9 -17.01 -2.12 26.56
C LEU A 9 -15.63 -2.30 27.22
N VAL A 10 -14.55 -2.19 26.48
CA VAL A 10 -13.20 -2.16 27.05
C VAL A 10 -12.84 -0.71 27.38
N ALA A 11 -12.81 -0.39 28.66
CA ALA A 11 -12.32 0.88 29.16
C ALA A 11 -10.80 0.83 29.35
N VAL A 12 -10.10 1.76 28.71
CA VAL A 12 -8.65 1.97 28.89
C VAL A 12 -8.45 2.92 30.06
N LEU A 13 -7.88 2.42 31.15
CA LEU A 13 -7.39 3.21 32.29
C LEU A 13 -5.98 3.72 31.96
N ALA A 14 -5.85 5.04 31.94
CA ALA A 14 -4.54 5.72 31.92
C ALA A 14 -3.99 5.76 33.35
N SER A 15 -2.80 5.20 33.54
CA SER A 15 -1.99 5.43 34.77
C SER A 15 -0.73 6.18 34.37
N GLY A 16 -0.65 7.41 34.85
CA GLY A 16 0.55 8.19 34.86
C GLY A 16 1.49 7.79 36.00
N CYS A 17 2.78 7.78 35.76
CA CYS A 17 3.79 7.89 36.83
C CYS A 17 4.89 8.84 36.40
N THR A 18 5.19 9.69 37.33
CA THR A 18 6.11 10.83 37.35
C THR A 18 7.56 10.40 37.43
N SER A 19 8.38 11.30 36.91
CA SER A 19 9.84 11.45 36.93
C SER A 19 10.54 11.18 38.27
N GLU A 20 11.78 10.72 38.21
CA GLU A 20 12.87 11.29 39.04
C GLU A 20 14.23 11.22 38.35
N ASP A 21 14.96 12.27 38.58
CA ASP A 21 16.23 12.76 38.03
C ASP A 21 17.41 12.15 38.80
N SER A 22 18.52 11.82 38.16
CA SER A 22 19.84 11.77 38.81
C SER A 22 20.96 11.90 37.80
N GLY A 23 21.68 12.97 37.92
CA GLY A 23 22.84 13.32 37.12
C GLY A 23 24.11 12.55 37.49
N GLY A 24 25.08 12.60 36.60
CA GLY A 24 26.42 12.10 36.79
C GLY A 24 27.36 12.58 35.68
N SER A 25 28.23 13.50 36.02
CA SER A 25 29.14 14.25 35.18
C SER A 25 30.51 13.54 35.02
N ILE A 26 31.29 14.03 34.05
CA ILE A 26 32.75 14.14 33.92
C ILE A 26 33.49 13.06 33.10
N GLY A 27 34.28 13.55 32.11
CA GLY A 27 35.47 12.89 31.61
C GLY A 27 35.93 13.36 30.21
N ALA A 28 36.66 14.47 30.17
CA ALA A 28 37.33 14.97 28.97
C ALA A 28 38.61 14.16 28.66
N GLY A 29 38.97 14.06 27.39
CA GLY A 29 40.28 13.56 26.95
C GLY A 29 40.57 14.00 25.52
N ALA A 30 41.50 14.91 25.37
CA ALA A 30 41.91 15.59 24.14
C ALA A 30 42.97 14.81 23.34
N SER A 31 42.95 15.08 22.06
CA SER A 31 43.94 15.06 20.95
C SER A 31 45.43 14.79 21.28
N PRO A 32 46.34 14.56 20.27
CA PRO A 32 46.42 15.34 19.02
C PRO A 32 46.83 14.56 17.73
N ALA A 33 46.86 15.34 16.67
CA ALA A 33 47.21 15.07 15.29
C ALA A 33 48.68 14.68 15.04
N GLU A 34 48.93 13.93 13.97
CA GLU A 34 50.20 13.97 13.25
C GLU A 34 49.97 14.21 11.74
N VAL A 35 50.72 15.20 11.28
CA VAL A 35 50.85 15.63 9.89
C VAL A 35 52.04 14.87 9.28
N SER A 36 51.85 14.23 8.14
CA SER A 36 52.96 13.73 7.31
C SER A 36 52.85 14.28 5.90
N THR A 37 53.83 15.07 5.56
CA THR A 37 54.13 15.63 4.23
C THR A 37 54.97 14.62 3.43
N GLY A 38 54.62 14.37 2.16
CA GLY A 38 55.43 13.51 1.27
C GLY A 38 55.15 13.78 -0.21
N SER A 39 55.98 14.53 -0.78
CA SER A 39 56.49 14.81 -2.14
C SER A 39 55.87 14.12 -3.35
N THR A 40 55.70 14.96 -4.34
CA THR A 40 55.45 14.79 -5.76
C THR A 40 56.50 13.97 -6.51
N SER A 41 56.06 13.06 -7.41
CA SER A 41 56.81 12.76 -8.62
C SER A 41 55.84 12.51 -9.76
N GLY A 42 55.98 13.26 -10.84
CA GLY A 42 55.19 13.14 -12.07
C GLY A 42 55.62 11.95 -12.92
N GLY A 43 54.64 11.26 -13.47
CA GLY A 43 54.80 10.29 -14.52
C GLY A 43 53.78 10.58 -15.66
N PRO A 44 54.04 10.18 -16.90
CA PRO A 44 53.35 10.72 -18.07
C PRO A 44 51.90 10.22 -18.22
N ALA A 45 51.05 11.11 -18.73
CA ALA A 45 49.67 10.91 -19.02
C ALA A 45 49.43 9.72 -19.95
N ALA A 46 48.77 8.69 -19.48
CA ALA A 46 48.20 7.63 -20.31
C ALA A 46 46.87 8.12 -20.86
N THR A 47 46.76 8.13 -22.17
CA THR A 47 45.54 8.41 -22.95
C THR A 47 44.48 7.32 -22.61
N GLN A 48 43.46 7.66 -21.86
CA GLN A 48 42.35 6.76 -21.61
C GLN A 48 41.43 6.74 -22.83
N SER A 49 41.26 5.55 -23.43
CA SER A 49 40.17 5.29 -24.37
C SER A 49 38.80 5.52 -23.68
N PRO A 50 37.81 6.08 -24.37
CA PRO A 50 36.49 6.25 -23.83
C PRO A 50 35.89 4.89 -23.49
N ALA A 51 35.35 4.79 -22.26
CA ALA A 51 34.59 3.62 -21.82
C ALA A 51 33.39 3.40 -22.74
N PRO A 52 32.99 2.14 -23.02
CA PRO A 52 31.81 1.88 -23.80
C PRO A 52 30.57 2.40 -23.08
N THR A 53 29.77 3.19 -23.78
CA THR A 53 28.44 3.66 -23.31
C THR A 53 27.60 2.42 -22.97
N PRO A 54 26.96 2.36 -21.81
CA PRO A 54 26.07 1.25 -21.50
C PRO A 54 24.96 1.23 -22.55
N SER A 55 24.88 0.11 -23.28
CA SER A 55 23.80 -0.15 -24.22
C SER A 55 22.51 -0.23 -23.42
N ALA A 56 21.56 0.65 -23.73
CA ALA A 56 20.21 0.57 -23.16
C ALA A 56 19.64 -0.82 -23.49
N SER A 57 19.28 -1.57 -22.48
CA SER A 57 18.53 -2.81 -22.65
C SER A 57 17.25 -2.51 -23.44
N PRO A 58 16.86 -3.33 -24.41
CA PRO A 58 15.59 -3.13 -25.09
C PRO A 58 14.45 -3.18 -24.05
N PRO A 59 13.38 -2.39 -24.26
CA PRO A 59 12.22 -2.44 -23.37
C PRO A 59 11.73 -3.89 -23.26
N ALA A 60 11.50 -4.35 -22.04
CA ALA A 60 10.95 -5.68 -21.79
C ALA A 60 9.64 -5.79 -22.56
N THR A 61 9.54 -6.80 -23.44
CA THR A 61 8.29 -7.07 -24.16
C THR A 61 7.26 -7.49 -23.12
N GLU A 62 6.28 -6.64 -22.89
CA GLU A 62 5.19 -6.90 -21.94
C GLU A 62 4.48 -8.19 -22.36
N GLU A 63 4.56 -9.23 -21.53
CA GLU A 63 3.84 -10.47 -21.80
C GLU A 63 2.33 -10.21 -21.83
N PRO A 64 1.60 -10.76 -22.80
CA PRO A 64 0.16 -10.55 -22.88
C PRO A 64 -0.52 -11.09 -21.61
N PRO A 65 -1.59 -10.41 -21.13
CA PRO A 65 -2.29 -10.88 -19.95
C PRO A 65 -2.85 -12.30 -20.16
N PRO A 66 -2.86 -13.14 -19.08
CA PRO A 66 -3.36 -14.51 -19.12
C PRO A 66 -4.79 -14.61 -19.64
N ASP A 67 -5.18 -15.78 -20.14
CA ASP A 67 -6.54 -16.03 -20.59
C ASP A 67 -7.58 -15.83 -19.48
N VAL A 68 -8.70 -15.21 -19.84
CA VAL A 68 -9.82 -14.96 -18.92
C VAL A 68 -10.75 -16.18 -18.92
N HIS A 69 -10.83 -16.89 -17.79
CA HIS A 69 -11.72 -18.05 -17.60
C HIS A 69 -12.94 -17.71 -16.77
N SER A 70 -12.86 -16.64 -15.98
CA SER A 70 -13.98 -16.09 -15.23
C SER A 70 -13.98 -14.58 -15.35
N PRO A 71 -15.14 -13.92 -15.52
CA PRO A 71 -15.23 -12.47 -15.46
C PRO A 71 -14.91 -11.92 -14.05
N LEU A 72 -14.99 -12.77 -13.03
CA LEU A 72 -14.56 -12.48 -11.66
C LEU A 72 -13.19 -13.11 -11.41
N SER A 73 -12.15 -12.48 -11.94
CA SER A 73 -10.76 -12.94 -11.78
C SER A 73 -9.79 -11.79 -11.98
N LEU A 74 -8.56 -11.94 -11.49
CA LEU A 74 -7.47 -10.99 -11.77
C LEU A 74 -7.15 -10.90 -13.27
N PRO A 75 -7.11 -12.01 -14.06
CA PRO A 75 -6.99 -11.93 -15.51
C PRO A 75 -8.05 -11.07 -16.20
N ALA A 76 -9.29 -11.06 -15.70
CA ALA A 76 -10.33 -10.18 -16.23
C ALA A 76 -10.05 -8.70 -15.94
N LEU A 77 -9.51 -8.38 -14.75
CA LEU A 77 -9.10 -7.01 -14.40
C LEU A 77 -7.88 -6.55 -15.19
N MET A 78 -6.94 -7.44 -15.51
CA MET A 78 -5.75 -7.14 -16.33
C MET A 78 -6.10 -6.58 -17.71
N ARG A 79 -7.30 -6.87 -18.22
CA ARG A 79 -7.79 -6.38 -19.52
C ARG A 79 -8.59 -5.07 -19.42
N GLN A 80 -8.72 -4.51 -18.23
CA GLN A 80 -9.47 -3.29 -18.00
C GLN A 80 -8.51 -2.14 -17.66
N PRO A 81 -8.20 -1.25 -18.60
CA PRO A 81 -7.28 -0.15 -18.34
C PRO A 81 -7.83 0.77 -17.24
N PRO A 82 -6.97 1.54 -16.56
CA PRO A 82 -7.42 2.57 -15.64
C PRO A 82 -8.42 3.52 -16.31
N SER A 83 -9.48 3.86 -15.62
CA SER A 83 -10.57 4.69 -16.14
C SER A 83 -11.06 5.64 -15.03
N GLY A 84 -10.19 6.48 -14.55
CA GLY A 84 -10.52 7.55 -13.61
C GLY A 84 -10.65 8.88 -14.35
N GLY A 85 -11.24 9.83 -13.68
CA GLY A 85 -11.22 11.21 -14.12
C GLY A 85 -10.95 12.10 -12.91
N ARG A 86 -10.68 13.38 -13.16
CA ARG A 86 -10.34 14.33 -12.11
C ARG A 86 -11.31 14.26 -10.93
N PRO A 87 -10.82 14.08 -9.67
CA PRO A 87 -11.67 14.04 -8.50
C PRO A 87 -12.44 15.37 -8.34
N ARG A 88 -13.69 15.26 -7.93
CA ARG A 88 -14.52 16.40 -7.58
C ARG A 88 -14.43 16.64 -6.08
N ILE A 89 -14.02 17.83 -5.67
CA ILE A 89 -14.10 18.27 -4.29
C ILE A 89 -15.57 18.43 -3.89
N VAL A 90 -15.99 17.72 -2.86
CA VAL A 90 -17.33 17.82 -2.26
C VAL A 90 -17.34 18.93 -1.22
N ARG A 91 -16.33 18.94 -0.33
CA ARG A 91 -16.10 20.00 0.65
C ARG A 91 -14.64 20.03 1.10
N THR A 92 -14.19 21.19 1.55
CA THR A 92 -12.96 21.29 2.33
C THR A 92 -13.29 20.97 3.79
N GLU A 93 -12.66 19.97 4.34
CA GLU A 93 -12.91 19.56 5.72
C GLU A 93 -12.17 20.48 6.69
N TYR A 94 -10.86 20.66 6.45
CA TYR A 94 -10.02 21.62 7.18
C TYR A 94 -8.73 21.93 6.42
N GLU A 95 -8.04 22.97 6.87
CA GLU A 95 -6.70 23.35 6.42
C GLU A 95 -5.76 23.49 7.61
N THR A 96 -4.50 23.14 7.38
CA THR A 96 -3.37 23.33 8.30
C THR A 96 -2.32 24.22 7.64
N ASP A 97 -1.22 24.50 8.33
CA ASP A 97 -0.07 25.20 7.72
C ASP A 97 0.59 24.34 6.63
N ALA A 98 0.50 23.02 6.72
CA ALA A 98 1.17 22.08 5.82
C ALA A 98 0.32 21.66 4.61
N TYR A 99 -0.99 21.49 4.78
CA TYR A 99 -1.88 20.97 3.74
C TYR A 99 -3.34 21.39 3.90
N ALA A 100 -4.14 21.16 2.86
CA ALA A 100 -5.61 21.21 2.90
C ALA A 100 -6.18 19.78 2.70
N ARG A 101 -7.21 19.41 3.47
CA ARG A 101 -7.92 18.12 3.42
C ARG A 101 -9.33 18.33 2.88
N HIS A 102 -9.68 17.53 1.88
CA HIS A 102 -10.95 17.62 1.17
C HIS A 102 -11.65 16.28 1.12
N ASP A 103 -12.95 16.23 1.35
CA ASP A 103 -13.78 15.12 0.91
C ASP A 103 -13.97 15.23 -0.59
N VAL A 104 -13.77 14.14 -1.29
CA VAL A 104 -13.86 14.07 -2.74
C VAL A 104 -14.71 12.90 -3.21
N THR A 105 -15.11 12.96 -4.48
CA THR A 105 -15.59 11.80 -5.23
C THR A 105 -14.84 11.69 -6.53
N TYR A 106 -14.64 10.46 -7.03
CA TYR A 106 -14.09 10.17 -8.35
C TYR A 106 -14.88 9.07 -9.05
N ARG A 107 -14.65 8.88 -10.34
CA ARG A 107 -15.35 7.86 -11.13
C ARG A 107 -14.55 6.57 -11.16
N SER A 108 -15.23 5.43 -10.99
CA SER A 108 -14.67 4.09 -11.08
C SER A 108 -15.67 3.16 -11.74
N ASP A 109 -15.42 2.78 -13.00
CA ASP A 109 -16.27 1.87 -13.81
C ASP A 109 -17.76 2.26 -13.84
N GLY A 110 -18.05 3.54 -14.01
CA GLY A 110 -19.41 4.04 -13.98
C GLY A 110 -19.96 4.35 -12.58
N LEU A 111 -19.31 3.88 -11.51
CA LEU A 111 -19.66 4.19 -10.13
C LEU A 111 -19.04 5.51 -9.69
N THR A 112 -19.63 6.11 -8.65
CA THR A 112 -19.05 7.20 -7.89
C THR A 112 -18.43 6.61 -6.62
N VAL A 113 -17.14 6.85 -6.41
CA VAL A 113 -16.41 6.42 -5.22
C VAL A 113 -16.02 7.64 -4.43
N SER A 114 -16.29 7.64 -3.12
CA SER A 114 -15.87 8.70 -2.21
C SER A 114 -14.45 8.47 -1.70
N GLY A 115 -13.87 9.50 -1.13
CA GLY A 115 -12.53 9.44 -0.53
C GLY A 115 -12.09 10.77 0.03
N VAL A 116 -10.85 10.80 0.47
CA VAL A 116 -10.19 12.01 0.96
C VAL A 116 -9.01 12.35 0.08
N LEU A 117 -8.96 13.61 -0.37
CA LEU A 117 -7.83 14.19 -1.07
C LEU A 117 -7.13 15.20 -0.16
N ILE A 118 -5.83 14.99 0.04
CA ILE A 118 -5.01 15.91 0.83
C ILE A 118 -3.97 16.52 -0.09
N ARG A 119 -3.99 17.84 -0.17
CA ARG A 119 -3.07 18.63 -1.00
C ARG A 119 -2.08 19.38 -0.12
N PRO A 120 -0.77 19.15 -0.25
CA PRO A 120 0.25 19.95 0.41
C PRO A 120 0.16 21.43 0.01
N LYS A 121 0.57 22.33 0.91
CA LYS A 121 0.75 23.76 0.58
C LYS A 121 1.99 23.90 -0.31
N GLY A 122 1.98 24.88 -1.21
CA GLY A 122 3.09 25.13 -2.15
C GLY A 122 2.65 25.07 -3.61
N ARG A 123 3.64 25.07 -4.50
CA ARG A 123 3.37 25.22 -5.95
C ARG A 123 3.26 23.90 -6.70
N GLY A 124 3.90 22.82 -6.26
CA GLY A 124 3.99 21.57 -7.00
C GLY A 124 4.79 21.70 -8.32
N PRO A 125 4.78 20.69 -9.22
CA PRO A 125 4.03 19.44 -9.05
C PRO A 125 4.53 18.62 -7.87
N PHE A 126 3.64 17.85 -7.25
CA PHE A 126 3.92 17.03 -6.10
C PHE A 126 3.84 15.54 -6.45
N PRO A 127 4.63 14.66 -5.85
CA PRO A 127 4.40 13.23 -5.97
C PRO A 127 3.01 12.87 -5.44
N GLY A 128 2.38 11.88 -6.08
CA GLY A 128 1.06 11.37 -5.70
C GLY A 128 1.13 10.04 -4.99
N ILE A 129 0.18 9.78 -4.06
CA ILE A 129 0.05 8.47 -3.43
C ILE A 129 -1.41 8.10 -3.20
N VAL A 130 -1.78 6.87 -3.60
CA VAL A 130 -3.07 6.27 -3.27
C VAL A 130 -2.95 5.46 -2.00
N LEU A 131 -3.90 5.65 -1.06
CA LEU A 131 -3.98 4.89 0.18
C LEU A 131 -5.16 3.91 0.16
N ASN A 132 -4.85 2.65 0.44
CA ASN A 132 -5.77 1.52 0.50
C ASN A 132 -5.96 1.07 1.96
N HIS A 133 -7.13 1.35 2.55
CA HIS A 133 -7.40 1.01 3.95
C HIS A 133 -7.66 -0.49 4.17
N GLY A 134 -7.51 -0.93 5.43
CA GLY A 134 -7.86 -2.26 5.90
C GLY A 134 -9.37 -2.48 5.98
N TYR A 135 -9.79 -3.70 6.35
CA TYR A 135 -11.22 -3.98 6.53
C TYR A 135 -11.81 -3.16 7.68
N ILE A 136 -12.86 -2.45 7.37
CA ILE A 136 -13.76 -1.81 8.33
C ILE A 136 -15.17 -2.14 7.85
N GLU A 137 -16.07 -2.47 8.76
CA GLU A 137 -17.45 -2.82 8.38
C GLU A 137 -18.11 -1.61 7.68
N PRO A 138 -18.60 -1.76 6.43
CA PRO A 138 -19.14 -0.66 5.65
C PRO A 138 -20.24 0.14 6.33
N SER A 139 -21.05 -0.52 7.16
CA SER A 139 -22.18 0.13 7.88
C SER A 139 -21.75 1.15 8.95
N ILE A 140 -20.50 1.09 9.39
CA ILE A 140 -19.93 2.01 10.40
C ILE A 140 -18.75 2.83 9.84
N TYR A 141 -18.40 2.63 8.58
CA TYR A 141 -17.28 3.32 7.95
C TYR A 141 -17.60 4.78 7.69
N VAL A 142 -16.67 5.66 8.00
CA VAL A 142 -16.73 7.08 7.67
C VAL A 142 -15.61 7.47 6.70
N THR A 143 -15.85 8.44 5.84
CA THR A 143 -14.93 8.90 4.80
C THR A 143 -13.51 9.10 5.35
N GLY A 144 -12.52 8.46 4.72
CA GLY A 144 -11.12 8.57 5.06
C GLY A 144 -10.68 7.80 6.30
N GLN A 145 -11.50 6.89 6.83
CA GLN A 145 -11.18 6.11 8.03
C GLN A 145 -10.11 5.05 7.76
N GLY A 146 -9.28 4.78 8.77
CA GLY A 146 -8.37 3.63 8.82
C GLY A 146 -6.89 3.93 8.59
N LEU A 147 -6.53 5.06 7.97
CA LEU A 147 -5.14 5.46 7.68
C LEU A 147 -4.87 6.94 8.01
N ALA A 148 -5.50 7.48 9.04
CA ALA A 148 -5.40 8.91 9.36
C ALA A 148 -3.98 9.36 9.70
N ARG A 149 -3.17 8.52 10.36
CA ARG A 149 -1.77 8.80 10.67
C ARG A 149 -0.91 8.84 9.41
N GLU A 150 -1.13 7.88 8.51
CA GLU A 150 -0.45 7.77 7.21
C GLU A 150 -0.81 8.95 6.30
N GLN A 151 -2.08 9.36 6.30
CA GLN A 151 -2.55 10.54 5.57
C GLN A 151 -1.79 11.81 6.01
N ASP A 152 -1.73 12.08 7.33
CA ASP A 152 -1.05 13.28 7.86
C ASP A 152 0.47 13.24 7.57
N ALA A 153 1.12 12.11 7.85
CA ALA A 153 2.57 11.99 7.68
C ALA A 153 3.01 12.16 6.22
N LEU A 154 2.31 11.54 5.28
CA LEU A 154 2.61 11.63 3.84
C LEU A 154 2.31 13.03 3.29
N ALA A 155 1.21 13.64 3.69
CA ALA A 155 0.90 15.01 3.28
C ALA A 155 1.94 16.01 3.79
N ARG A 156 2.41 15.87 5.04
CA ARG A 156 3.51 16.69 5.60
C ARG A 156 4.86 16.40 4.92
N ALA A 157 5.05 15.19 4.42
CA ALA A 157 6.22 14.83 3.62
C ALA A 157 6.18 15.36 2.17
N GLY A 158 5.08 16.01 1.77
CA GLY A 158 4.92 16.67 0.47
C GLY A 158 4.18 15.85 -0.59
N PHE A 159 3.54 14.73 -0.23
CA PHE A 159 2.74 13.94 -1.15
C PHE A 159 1.32 14.49 -1.27
N VAL A 160 0.77 14.51 -2.48
CA VAL A 160 -0.68 14.56 -2.67
C VAL A 160 -1.24 13.18 -2.36
N VAL A 161 -2.12 13.10 -1.37
CA VAL A 161 -2.67 11.83 -0.89
C VAL A 161 -4.11 11.69 -1.36
N LEU A 162 -4.44 10.60 -2.03
CA LEU A 162 -5.81 10.18 -2.30
C LEU A 162 -6.11 8.89 -1.54
N HIS A 163 -6.89 8.99 -0.46
CA HIS A 163 -7.40 7.84 0.27
C HIS A 163 -8.75 7.45 -0.31
N THR A 164 -8.84 6.27 -0.92
CA THR A 164 -10.11 5.74 -1.44
C THR A 164 -10.94 5.10 -0.35
N ASP A 165 -12.24 5.38 -0.29
CA ASP A 165 -13.18 4.71 0.61
C ASP A 165 -13.63 3.35 0.09
N TYR A 166 -13.36 3.04 -1.19
CA TYR A 166 -13.90 1.94 -1.99
C TYR A 166 -15.43 2.02 -2.18
N ARG A 167 -15.92 1.32 -3.22
CA ARG A 167 -17.36 1.09 -3.43
C ARG A 167 -18.01 0.45 -2.21
N GLY A 168 -19.23 0.82 -1.90
CA GLY A 168 -20.00 0.31 -0.76
C GLY A 168 -19.63 0.89 0.59
N HIS A 169 -18.68 1.86 0.67
CA HIS A 169 -18.28 2.53 1.90
C HIS A 169 -18.64 4.01 1.86
N ALA A 170 -18.96 4.58 3.02
CA ALA A 170 -19.29 6.00 3.18
C ALA A 170 -20.29 6.51 2.14
N ALA A 171 -19.90 7.53 1.34
CA ALA A 171 -20.73 8.12 0.29
C ALA A 171 -20.52 7.49 -1.10
N SER A 172 -19.81 6.38 -1.19
CA SER A 172 -19.62 5.64 -2.44
C SER A 172 -20.89 4.91 -2.87
N ASP A 173 -21.05 4.70 -4.17
CA ASP A 173 -22.10 3.86 -4.72
C ASP A 173 -22.03 2.42 -4.14
N PRO A 174 -23.16 1.72 -4.00
CA PRO A 174 -23.22 0.40 -3.41
C PRO A 174 -22.41 -0.64 -4.19
N VAL A 175 -22.02 -1.71 -3.51
CA VAL A 175 -21.24 -2.83 -4.05
C VAL A 175 -22.04 -4.13 -4.03
N ALA A 176 -21.86 -4.96 -5.03
CA ALA A 176 -22.38 -6.32 -4.99
C ALA A 176 -21.65 -7.16 -3.93
N PRO A 177 -22.35 -8.02 -3.16
CA PRO A 177 -21.71 -8.82 -2.11
C PRO A 177 -20.48 -9.62 -2.58
N VAL A 178 -20.51 -10.17 -3.79
CA VAL A 178 -19.40 -10.94 -4.36
C VAL A 178 -18.15 -10.10 -4.61
N ASP A 179 -18.29 -8.85 -5.02
CA ASP A 179 -17.16 -7.94 -5.22
C ASP A 179 -16.51 -7.56 -3.88
N ARG A 180 -17.31 -7.43 -2.83
CA ARG A 180 -16.83 -7.22 -1.46
C ARG A 180 -15.97 -8.38 -0.98
N GLU A 181 -16.40 -9.63 -1.23
CA GLU A 181 -15.64 -10.81 -0.77
C GLU A 181 -14.40 -11.07 -1.62
N THR A 182 -14.49 -10.92 -2.94
CA THR A 182 -13.35 -11.11 -3.85
C THR A 182 -12.37 -9.93 -3.83
N ARG A 183 -12.81 -8.75 -3.39
CA ARG A 183 -12.07 -7.48 -3.38
C ARG A 183 -11.67 -6.98 -4.78
N LEU A 184 -12.17 -7.61 -5.84
CA LEU A 184 -11.87 -7.20 -7.21
C LEU A 184 -12.42 -5.79 -7.50
N GLY A 185 -13.63 -5.48 -7.01
CA GLY A 185 -14.18 -4.13 -7.08
C GLY A 185 -13.31 -3.09 -6.37
N TYR A 186 -12.81 -3.42 -5.17
CA TYR A 186 -11.89 -2.52 -4.43
C TYR A 186 -10.56 -2.32 -5.16
N THR A 187 -10.07 -3.37 -5.82
CA THR A 187 -8.89 -3.28 -6.68
C THR A 187 -9.13 -2.31 -7.84
N ARG A 188 -10.29 -2.39 -8.50
CA ARG A 188 -10.67 -1.44 -9.55
C ARG A 188 -10.75 0.00 -9.03
N ASP A 189 -11.31 0.20 -7.86
CA ASP A 189 -11.39 1.53 -7.24
C ASP A 189 -10.00 2.10 -6.95
N ALA A 190 -9.07 1.26 -6.46
CA ALA A 190 -7.69 1.67 -6.21
C ALA A 190 -6.93 2.01 -7.51
N VAL A 191 -7.08 1.20 -8.56
CA VAL A 191 -6.50 1.47 -9.90
C VAL A 191 -7.05 2.78 -10.47
N ASN A 192 -8.35 2.98 -10.40
CA ASN A 192 -8.99 4.20 -10.90
C ASN A 192 -8.70 5.43 -10.02
N ALA A 193 -8.34 5.24 -8.74
CA ALA A 193 -7.86 6.32 -7.88
C ALA A 193 -6.47 6.83 -8.34
N VAL A 194 -5.61 5.97 -8.89
CA VAL A 194 -4.35 6.41 -9.50
C VAL A 194 -4.64 7.32 -10.69
N ALA A 195 -5.47 6.87 -11.63
CA ALA A 195 -5.88 7.70 -12.78
C ALA A 195 -6.58 9.01 -12.36
N ALA A 196 -7.25 9.01 -11.21
CA ALA A 196 -7.84 10.22 -10.65
C ALA A 196 -6.78 11.18 -10.09
N LEU A 197 -5.67 10.69 -9.51
CA LEU A 197 -4.51 11.51 -9.12
C LEU A 197 -3.80 12.11 -10.33
N GLU A 198 -3.51 11.31 -11.36
CA GLU A 198 -2.87 11.73 -12.61
C GLU A 198 -3.62 12.90 -13.28
N ALA A 199 -4.95 12.90 -13.17
CA ALA A 199 -5.78 13.97 -13.73
C ALA A 199 -5.66 15.32 -12.99
N LEU A 200 -4.92 15.42 -11.89
CA LEU A 200 -4.74 16.64 -11.10
C LEU A 200 -3.53 17.45 -11.59
N PRO A 201 -3.68 18.71 -12.00
CA PRO A 201 -2.61 19.49 -12.63
C PRO A 201 -1.44 19.87 -11.71
N TYR A 202 -1.51 19.52 -10.44
CA TYR A 202 -0.48 19.75 -9.43
C TYR A 202 0.13 18.44 -8.91
N VAL A 203 -0.25 17.32 -9.47
CA VAL A 203 0.38 16.01 -9.25
C VAL A 203 1.39 15.78 -10.37
N ASP A 204 2.51 15.22 -10.02
CA ASP A 204 3.53 14.71 -10.93
C ASP A 204 3.16 13.27 -11.28
N ASP A 205 2.76 13.04 -12.50
CA ASP A 205 2.31 11.74 -13.00
C ASP A 205 3.47 10.74 -13.25
N GLU A 206 4.72 11.23 -13.25
CA GLU A 206 5.92 10.41 -13.27
C GLU A 206 6.41 10.04 -11.86
N ARG A 207 5.69 10.41 -10.79
CA ARG A 207 6.05 10.13 -9.39
C ARG A 207 4.84 9.71 -8.58
N LEU A 208 4.34 8.52 -8.86
CA LEU A 208 3.16 7.96 -8.22
C LEU A 208 3.50 6.76 -7.33
N ALA A 209 2.76 6.62 -6.25
CA ALA A 209 2.94 5.52 -5.31
C ALA A 209 1.60 4.95 -4.83
N MET A 210 1.65 3.77 -4.25
CA MET A 210 0.50 3.14 -3.59
C MET A 210 0.91 2.59 -2.23
N LEU A 211 0.07 2.79 -1.21
CA LEU A 211 0.27 2.20 0.11
C LEU A 211 -1.01 1.50 0.57
N GLY A 212 -0.89 0.26 1.02
CA GLY A 212 -2.01 -0.49 1.58
C GLY A 212 -1.70 -1.15 2.91
N ARG A 213 -2.70 -1.17 3.83
CA ARG A 213 -2.61 -1.84 5.12
C ARG A 213 -3.62 -2.96 5.21
N SER A 214 -3.22 -4.12 5.76
CA SER A 214 -4.12 -5.26 6.00
C SER A 214 -4.82 -5.70 4.70
N MET A 215 -6.14 -5.67 4.64
CA MET A 215 -6.92 -5.87 3.42
C MET A 215 -6.43 -4.96 2.27
N GLY A 216 -6.13 -3.69 2.58
CA GLY A 216 -5.60 -2.74 1.60
C GLY A 216 -4.24 -3.15 1.02
N GLY A 217 -3.41 -3.87 1.78
CA GLY A 217 -2.19 -4.50 1.26
C GLY A 217 -2.50 -5.58 0.20
N GLY A 218 -3.57 -6.36 0.41
CA GLY A 218 -4.08 -7.29 -0.60
C GLY A 218 -4.61 -6.58 -1.85
N VAL A 219 -5.35 -5.47 -1.68
CA VAL A 219 -5.81 -4.62 -2.79
C VAL A 219 -4.62 -4.04 -3.57
N THR A 220 -3.58 -3.57 -2.86
CA THR A 220 -2.34 -3.09 -3.49
C THR A 220 -1.66 -4.19 -4.31
N MET A 221 -1.46 -5.39 -3.76
CA MET A 221 -0.89 -6.52 -4.52
C MET A 221 -1.72 -6.86 -5.76
N ASN A 222 -3.06 -6.85 -5.65
CA ASN A 222 -3.95 -7.06 -6.79
C ASN A 222 -3.78 -5.96 -7.84
N ALA A 223 -3.67 -4.68 -7.44
CA ALA A 223 -3.49 -3.56 -8.36
C ALA A 223 -2.18 -3.72 -9.16
N LEU A 224 -1.07 -4.02 -8.49
CA LEU A 224 0.24 -4.20 -9.14
C LEU A 224 0.25 -5.35 -10.15
N VAL A 225 -0.33 -6.52 -9.82
CA VAL A 225 -0.38 -7.65 -10.77
C VAL A 225 -1.35 -7.41 -11.93
N THR A 226 -2.38 -6.57 -11.75
CA THR A 226 -3.37 -6.30 -12.80
C THR A 226 -2.92 -5.21 -13.76
N GLN A 227 -2.17 -4.24 -13.28
CA GLN A 227 -1.69 -3.07 -14.04
C GLN A 227 -0.20 -2.83 -13.74
N PRO A 228 0.72 -3.60 -14.34
CA PRO A 228 2.16 -3.35 -14.24
C PRO A 228 2.51 -1.92 -14.66
N GLY A 229 3.39 -1.26 -13.91
CA GLY A 229 3.75 0.14 -14.17
C GLY A 229 2.67 1.16 -13.79
N LEU A 230 1.65 0.74 -13.03
CA LEU A 230 0.58 1.64 -12.54
C LEU A 230 1.11 2.76 -11.65
N VAL A 231 2.15 2.47 -10.89
CA VAL A 231 2.83 3.39 -9.97
C VAL A 231 4.33 3.09 -9.98
N ASP A 232 5.14 4.01 -9.48
CA ASP A 232 6.61 3.84 -9.46
C ASP A 232 7.13 3.13 -8.21
N ALA A 233 6.32 3.04 -7.15
CA ALA A 233 6.68 2.32 -5.93
C ALA A 233 5.43 1.92 -5.12
N ALA A 234 5.51 0.80 -4.40
CA ALA A 234 4.43 0.36 -3.53
C ALA A 234 4.89 -0.01 -2.12
N VAL A 235 4.00 0.20 -1.14
CA VAL A 235 4.24 -0.14 0.26
C VAL A 235 3.06 -0.96 0.81
N ILE A 236 3.35 -2.05 1.50
CA ILE A 236 2.33 -2.86 2.15
C ILE A 236 2.63 -3.02 3.65
N TYR A 237 1.63 -2.74 4.49
CA TYR A 237 1.72 -2.85 5.95
C TYR A 237 0.84 -3.99 6.45
N ALA A 238 1.41 -4.89 7.25
CA ALA A 238 0.63 -5.94 7.94
C ALA A 238 -0.41 -6.58 7.01
N SER A 239 0.03 -6.91 5.78
CA SER A 239 -0.87 -7.31 4.70
C SER A 239 -1.52 -8.66 4.97
N VAL A 240 -2.74 -8.83 4.49
CA VAL A 240 -3.40 -10.14 4.38
C VAL A 240 -2.58 -11.09 3.52
N SER A 241 -2.92 -12.39 3.53
CA SER A 241 -2.27 -13.38 2.68
C SER A 241 -2.38 -13.01 1.20
N SER A 242 -1.35 -13.38 0.44
CA SER A 242 -1.35 -13.28 -1.03
C SER A 242 -2.12 -14.41 -1.73
N THR A 243 -2.85 -15.25 -0.97
CA THR A 243 -3.80 -16.21 -1.54
C THR A 243 -5.21 -15.96 -1.01
N PHE A 244 -6.18 -16.02 -1.92
CA PHE A 244 -7.58 -15.80 -1.60
C PHE A 244 -8.12 -16.79 -0.57
N LEU A 245 -7.77 -18.06 -0.70
CA LEU A 245 -8.30 -19.11 0.18
C LEU A 245 -7.87 -18.97 1.64
N GLU A 246 -6.59 -18.62 1.92
CA GLU A 246 -6.17 -18.37 3.30
C GLU A 246 -6.94 -17.21 3.93
N ASN A 247 -7.22 -16.16 3.15
CA ASN A 247 -8.02 -15.04 3.62
C ASN A 247 -9.49 -15.42 3.86
N LEU A 248 -10.08 -16.20 2.95
CA LEU A 248 -11.44 -16.71 3.07
C LEU A 248 -11.60 -17.59 4.31
N ASP A 249 -10.65 -18.49 4.55
CA ASP A 249 -10.68 -19.39 5.69
C ASP A 249 -10.47 -18.66 7.00
N HIS A 250 -9.53 -17.71 7.04
CA HIS A 250 -9.14 -17.02 8.26
C HIS A 250 -10.17 -15.95 8.68
N PHE A 251 -10.64 -15.12 7.74
CA PHE A 251 -11.48 -13.96 8.07
C PHE A 251 -12.97 -14.17 7.85
N THR A 252 -13.36 -15.08 6.95
CA THR A 252 -14.76 -15.19 6.51
C THR A 252 -15.44 -16.45 7.05
N ARG A 253 -14.77 -17.61 6.96
CA ARG A 253 -15.40 -18.91 7.23
C ARG A 253 -16.01 -19.03 8.64
N ALA A 254 -15.30 -18.56 9.68
CA ALA A 254 -15.78 -18.70 11.06
C ALA A 254 -16.91 -17.73 11.39
N GLY A 255 -16.86 -16.51 10.87
CA GLY A 255 -17.83 -15.44 11.20
C GLY A 255 -19.03 -15.36 10.25
N ARG A 256 -18.86 -15.82 9.01
CA ARG A 256 -19.87 -15.71 7.93
C ARG A 256 -19.87 -16.96 7.05
N PRO A 257 -20.16 -18.16 7.61
CA PRO A 257 -20.12 -19.42 6.87
C PRO A 257 -21.11 -19.44 5.70
N GLU A 258 -22.24 -18.73 5.78
CA GLU A 258 -23.22 -18.59 4.71
C GLU A 258 -22.65 -17.89 3.46
N VAL A 259 -21.71 -16.95 3.65
CA VAL A 259 -21.01 -16.29 2.53
C VAL A 259 -20.08 -17.28 1.84
N VAL A 260 -19.36 -18.10 2.58
CA VAL A 260 -18.52 -19.17 2.03
C VAL A 260 -19.35 -20.20 1.27
N ALA A 261 -20.49 -20.62 1.83
CA ALA A 261 -21.41 -21.52 1.18
C ALA A 261 -21.92 -20.93 -0.16
N SER A 262 -22.36 -19.67 -0.15
CA SER A 262 -22.81 -18.97 -1.36
C SER A 262 -21.72 -18.85 -2.45
N LEU A 263 -20.46 -18.63 -2.06
CA LEU A 263 -19.34 -18.65 -3.01
C LEU A 263 -19.13 -20.04 -3.61
N PHE A 264 -19.19 -21.09 -2.79
CA PHE A 264 -19.02 -22.47 -3.25
C PHE A 264 -20.18 -22.93 -4.12
N ASP A 265 -21.42 -22.58 -3.79
CA ASP A 265 -22.60 -22.87 -4.61
C ASP A 265 -22.51 -22.20 -5.99
N ARG A 266 -21.97 -21.00 -6.04
CA ARG A 266 -21.87 -20.23 -7.29
C ARG A 266 -20.69 -20.60 -8.17
N PHE A 267 -19.52 -20.90 -7.57
CA PHE A 267 -18.26 -21.06 -8.30
C PHE A 267 -17.63 -22.45 -8.14
N GLY A 268 -18.25 -23.34 -7.40
CA GLY A 268 -17.70 -24.64 -6.99
C GLY A 268 -16.77 -24.50 -5.77
N THR A 269 -16.52 -25.61 -5.09
CA THR A 269 -15.54 -25.69 -4.00
C THR A 269 -14.11 -25.53 -4.55
N PRO A 270 -13.11 -25.27 -3.69
CA PRO A 270 -11.70 -25.24 -4.10
C PRO A 270 -11.20 -26.53 -4.77
N ALA A 271 -11.79 -27.68 -4.44
CA ALA A 271 -11.49 -28.96 -5.08
C ALA A 271 -12.08 -29.09 -6.48
N GLU A 272 -13.30 -28.58 -6.68
CA GLU A 272 -14.01 -28.62 -7.96
C GLU A 272 -13.53 -27.54 -8.93
N SER A 273 -13.17 -26.35 -8.42
CA SER A 273 -12.79 -25.18 -9.20
C SER A 273 -11.44 -24.57 -8.74
N PRO A 274 -10.35 -25.34 -8.66
CA PRO A 274 -9.08 -24.88 -8.11
C PRO A 274 -8.49 -23.70 -8.90
N ARG A 275 -8.78 -23.63 -10.20
CA ARG A 275 -8.32 -22.54 -11.06
C ARG A 275 -8.97 -21.21 -10.68
N PHE A 276 -10.29 -21.19 -10.44
CA PHE A 276 -11.02 -19.99 -10.05
C PHE A 276 -10.37 -19.32 -8.82
N TYR A 277 -10.12 -20.09 -7.74
CA TYR A 277 -9.53 -19.56 -6.51
C TYR A 277 -8.06 -19.14 -6.67
N ARG A 278 -7.33 -19.83 -7.56
CA ARG A 278 -5.97 -19.44 -7.91
C ARG A 278 -5.97 -18.10 -8.68
N GLU A 279 -6.91 -17.89 -9.60
CA GLU A 279 -7.05 -16.66 -10.36
C GLU A 279 -7.54 -15.45 -9.53
N LEU A 280 -8.01 -15.66 -8.30
CA LEU A 280 -8.28 -14.60 -7.30
C LEU A 280 -7.08 -14.28 -6.41
N SER A 281 -5.96 -14.98 -6.56
CA SER A 281 -4.80 -14.90 -5.68
C SER A 281 -3.64 -14.16 -6.36
N PRO A 282 -3.24 -12.96 -5.89
CA PRO A 282 -2.19 -12.17 -6.56
C PRO A 282 -0.84 -12.89 -6.66
N ARG A 283 -0.53 -13.82 -5.74
CA ARG A 283 0.71 -14.62 -5.80
C ARG A 283 0.87 -15.42 -7.09
N THR A 284 -0.21 -15.68 -7.79
CA THR A 284 -0.21 -16.41 -9.06
C THR A 284 0.44 -15.60 -10.20
N TYR A 285 0.52 -14.28 -10.02
CA TYR A 285 0.91 -13.33 -11.04
C TYR A 285 1.97 -12.33 -10.54
N PHE A 286 2.77 -12.70 -9.56
CA PHE A 286 3.82 -11.82 -9.01
C PHE A 286 4.90 -11.48 -10.03
N ASP A 287 5.10 -12.34 -11.04
CA ASP A 287 5.97 -12.11 -12.19
C ASP A 287 5.58 -10.89 -13.05
N ARG A 288 4.37 -10.39 -12.86
CA ARG A 288 3.87 -9.16 -13.52
C ARG A 288 4.20 -7.88 -12.75
N ILE A 289 4.61 -7.95 -11.49
CA ILE A 289 4.94 -6.77 -10.69
C ILE A 289 6.29 -6.22 -11.16
N THR A 290 6.29 -4.99 -11.63
CA THR A 290 7.49 -4.26 -12.11
C THR A 290 7.99 -3.25 -11.09
N GLU A 291 7.14 -2.85 -10.16
CA GLU A 291 7.39 -1.84 -9.15
C GLU A 291 8.22 -2.37 -7.98
N PRO A 292 9.15 -1.57 -7.41
CA PRO A 292 9.75 -1.89 -6.13
C PRO A 292 8.71 -1.89 -4.99
N VAL A 293 8.75 -2.93 -4.14
CA VAL A 293 7.79 -3.14 -3.05
C VAL A 293 8.48 -3.15 -1.70
N LEU A 294 8.05 -2.27 -0.78
CA LEU A 294 8.44 -2.31 0.63
C LEU A 294 7.31 -2.90 1.46
N ALA A 295 7.60 -3.96 2.20
CA ALA A 295 6.67 -4.58 3.14
C ALA A 295 7.09 -4.31 4.58
N HIS A 296 6.14 -3.96 5.45
CA HIS A 296 6.30 -3.86 6.90
C HIS A 296 5.41 -4.87 7.58
N HIS A 297 5.96 -5.63 8.53
CA HIS A 297 5.17 -6.60 9.29
C HIS A 297 5.64 -6.70 10.74
N GLY A 298 4.69 -6.74 11.67
CA GLY A 298 4.95 -6.92 13.10
C GLY A 298 5.18 -8.39 13.43
N THR A 299 6.17 -8.71 14.29
CA THR A 299 6.43 -10.10 14.67
C THR A 299 5.36 -10.67 15.61
N ALA A 300 4.55 -9.82 16.24
CA ALA A 300 3.44 -10.18 17.13
C ALA A 300 2.06 -9.98 16.49
N ASP A 301 1.98 -9.81 15.16
CA ASP A 301 0.71 -9.62 14.44
C ASP A 301 -0.15 -10.89 14.55
N GLY A 302 -1.20 -10.79 15.37
CA GLY A 302 -2.19 -11.86 15.56
C GLY A 302 -3.36 -11.81 14.58
N THR A 303 -3.51 -10.72 13.85
CA THR A 303 -4.57 -10.52 12.85
C THR A 303 -4.17 -11.06 11.48
N CYS A 304 -2.99 -10.68 11.00
CA CYS A 304 -2.38 -11.22 9.80
C CYS A 304 -1.12 -12.00 10.19
N PRO A 305 -1.17 -13.34 10.27
CA PRO A 305 -0.06 -14.13 10.81
C PRO A 305 1.27 -13.86 10.09
N PRO A 306 2.40 -13.64 10.82
CA PRO A 306 3.72 -13.36 10.24
C PRO A 306 4.20 -14.34 9.15
N PRO A 307 3.86 -15.65 9.18
CA PRO A 307 4.18 -16.58 8.08
C PRO A 307 3.64 -16.15 6.72
N TRP A 308 2.52 -15.42 6.66
CA TRP A 308 1.97 -14.91 5.40
C TRP A 308 2.89 -13.87 4.75
N ALA A 309 3.39 -12.92 5.54
CA ALA A 309 4.34 -11.92 5.05
C ALA A 309 5.64 -12.58 4.56
N ARG A 310 6.15 -13.57 5.29
CA ARG A 310 7.34 -14.35 4.90
C ARG A 310 7.12 -15.07 3.57
N THR A 311 5.97 -15.74 3.42
CA THR A 311 5.61 -16.46 2.20
C THR A 311 5.45 -15.50 1.02
N THR A 312 4.73 -14.40 1.21
CA THR A 312 4.53 -13.37 0.18
C THR A 312 5.88 -12.79 -0.28
N GLN A 313 6.75 -12.40 0.66
CA GLN A 313 8.08 -11.88 0.36
C GLN A 313 8.94 -12.88 -0.43
N ARG A 314 8.96 -14.15 -0.01
CA ARG A 314 9.69 -15.20 -0.72
C ARG A 314 9.20 -15.36 -2.16
N LEU A 315 7.87 -15.45 -2.35
CA LEU A 315 7.27 -15.62 -3.67
C LEU A 315 7.48 -14.41 -4.59
N MET A 316 7.40 -13.18 -4.06
CA MET A 316 7.74 -11.97 -4.82
C MET A 316 9.19 -12.03 -5.32
N ARG A 317 10.14 -12.38 -4.46
CA ARG A 317 11.55 -12.48 -4.85
C ARG A 317 11.82 -13.61 -5.83
N GLU A 318 11.16 -14.75 -5.69
CA GLU A 318 11.23 -15.87 -6.64
C GLU A 318 10.68 -15.48 -8.02
N ALA A 319 9.71 -14.58 -8.06
CA ALA A 319 9.15 -14.00 -9.28
C ALA A 319 9.98 -12.84 -9.86
N GLY A 320 11.09 -12.46 -9.22
CA GLY A 320 11.98 -11.39 -9.72
C GLY A 320 11.63 -9.98 -9.24
N VAL A 321 10.61 -9.80 -8.39
CA VAL A 321 10.21 -8.49 -7.87
C VAL A 321 11.27 -7.92 -6.92
N ASP A 322 11.69 -6.66 -7.12
CA ASP A 322 12.49 -5.92 -6.12
C ASP A 322 11.62 -5.66 -4.89
N SER A 323 11.63 -6.61 -3.98
CA SER A 323 10.81 -6.55 -2.78
C SER A 323 11.65 -6.69 -1.52
N ARG A 324 11.28 -5.90 -0.50
CA ARG A 324 11.96 -5.87 0.81
C ARG A 324 10.93 -6.01 1.91
N LEU A 325 11.19 -6.88 2.89
CA LEU A 325 10.36 -7.05 4.08
C LEU A 325 11.13 -6.59 5.31
N THR A 326 10.59 -5.60 6.00
CA THR A 326 11.08 -5.13 7.30
C THR A 326 10.23 -5.75 8.41
N TRP A 327 10.88 -6.50 9.29
CA TRP A 327 10.28 -7.03 10.51
C TRP A 327 10.36 -6.01 11.64
N TRP A 328 9.25 -5.86 12.34
CA TRP A 328 9.15 -4.97 13.50
C TRP A 328 8.95 -5.82 14.77
N PRO A 329 10.04 -6.06 15.56
CA PRO A 329 9.95 -6.90 16.75
C PRO A 329 8.96 -6.36 17.77
N GLY A 330 8.04 -7.22 18.22
CA GLY A 330 7.01 -6.88 19.21
C GLY A 330 5.82 -6.07 18.70
N GLU A 331 5.88 -5.55 17.46
CA GLU A 331 4.70 -4.88 16.89
C GLU A 331 3.59 -5.88 16.56
N ASP A 332 2.38 -5.44 16.82
CA ASP A 332 1.14 -6.09 16.40
C ASP A 332 0.64 -5.56 15.05
N HIS A 333 -0.60 -5.89 14.70
CA HIS A 333 -1.26 -5.46 13.46
C HIS A 333 -1.37 -3.93 13.32
N ALA A 334 -1.52 -3.21 14.41
CA ALA A 334 -1.81 -1.78 14.42
C ALA A 334 -0.57 -0.89 14.35
N PHE A 335 0.61 -1.42 14.66
CA PHE A 335 1.85 -0.65 14.68
C PHE A 335 1.76 0.56 15.62
N TYR A 336 1.69 0.34 16.93
CA TYR A 336 1.60 1.44 17.89
C TYR A 336 2.97 1.97 18.34
N ALA A 337 3.88 1.08 18.73
CA ALA A 337 5.14 1.48 19.33
C ALA A 337 6.18 1.94 18.30
N ARG A 338 6.23 1.28 17.14
CA ARG A 338 7.23 1.54 16.09
C ARG A 338 6.63 2.16 14.83
N TRP A 339 5.40 2.67 14.92
CA TRP A 339 4.74 3.27 13.76
C TRP A 339 5.56 4.41 13.15
N GLN A 340 6.09 5.34 13.96
CA GLN A 340 6.88 6.48 13.46
C GLN A 340 8.13 6.00 12.70
N ASP A 341 8.88 5.07 13.28
CA ASP A 341 10.09 4.52 12.63
C ASP A 341 9.76 3.85 11.29
N SER A 342 8.64 3.11 11.23
CA SER A 342 8.17 2.45 10.02
C SER A 342 7.73 3.46 8.96
N MET A 343 7.06 4.54 9.37
CA MET A 343 6.63 5.61 8.46
C MET A 343 7.82 6.42 7.94
N ASP A 344 8.81 6.70 8.78
CA ASP A 344 10.06 7.33 8.35
C ASP A 344 10.81 6.47 7.32
N GLN A 345 10.83 5.15 7.50
CA GLN A 345 11.40 4.23 6.51
C GLN A 345 10.60 4.24 5.21
N THR A 346 9.27 4.25 5.31
CA THR A 346 8.36 4.36 4.16
C THR A 346 8.64 5.63 3.36
N ILE A 347 8.67 6.80 4.01
CA ILE A 347 8.91 8.08 3.33
C ILE A 347 10.30 8.11 2.67
N ARG A 348 11.33 7.59 3.34
CA ARG A 348 12.67 7.48 2.73
C ARG A 348 12.71 6.54 1.52
N PHE A 349 12.00 5.41 1.60
CA PHE A 349 11.86 4.48 0.47
C PHE A 349 11.16 5.17 -0.70
N LEU A 350 9.98 5.73 -0.49
CA LEU A 350 9.20 6.39 -1.53
C LEU A 350 10.00 7.51 -2.22
N ARG A 351 10.65 8.41 -1.45
CA ARG A 351 11.47 9.47 -2.03
C ARG A 351 12.59 8.92 -2.91
N ARG A 352 13.27 7.89 -2.45
CA ARG A 352 14.36 7.29 -3.23
C ARG A 352 13.87 6.68 -4.53
N GLU A 353 12.78 5.91 -4.51
CA GLU A 353 12.28 5.24 -5.72
C GLU A 353 11.66 6.24 -6.70
N LEU A 354 10.91 7.22 -6.22
CA LEU A 354 10.27 8.24 -7.06
C LEU A 354 11.25 9.27 -7.62
N ASP A 355 12.36 9.57 -6.93
CA ASP A 355 13.37 10.52 -7.42
C ASP A 355 14.34 9.88 -8.44
N GLN A 356 14.38 8.55 -8.57
CA GLN A 356 15.19 7.85 -9.58
C GLN A 356 14.55 7.82 -10.97
N ASN A 357 13.23 8.04 -11.04
CA ASN A 357 12.45 8.03 -12.28
C ASN A 357 12.19 9.43 -12.85
N SER A 358 12.73 10.49 -12.21
CA SER A 358 12.56 11.92 -12.57
C SER A 358 13.67 12.43 -13.50
#